data_f25798cc02555305c612f35aa1159b7b
#
_entry.id   f25798cc02555305c612f35aa1159b7b
#
_cell.length_a   1.000
_cell.length_b   1.000
_cell.length_c   1.000
_cell.angle_alpha   90.00
_cell.angle_beta   90.00
_cell.angle_gamma   90.00
#
_symmetry.space_group_name_H-M   'P 1'
#
loop_
_entity.id
_entity.type
_entity.pdbx_description
1 polymer ?
#
loop_
_entity_poly.entity_id
_entity_poly.type
_entity_poly.pdbx_seq_one_letter_code
_entity_poly.pdbx_strand_id
1 'polypeptide(L)'
;VIKAVLLDFDGTLVDDSDAKKRAQFAVAKFLTERYGVRLHKTADMIAQIDEEMDERQIYSRDERWRELFKRLGLLYDEEIGASLTDMYFSEYARASRLFKDTLVLLHFLRRRVKLGIVTDTDGVPGLKRERLRRSGVPLELFDVIVVAGEDTGSTKPSATPFSFALAKLGLGPWQAVYVGDKAYADVPGAREAGMYTVIVYRDKRSEPRSPDQRPDLMVGTLAQLQFAIKWPEARL
;
A
#
# COMPACT_ATOMS: atom_id res chain seq x y z
N VAL A 1 15.76 -17.17 -14.23
CA VAL A 1 15.65 -15.85 -14.90
C VAL A 1 14.37 -15.18 -14.46
N ILE A 2 14.45 -13.94 -13.99
CA ILE A 2 13.29 -13.13 -13.58
C ILE A 2 12.47 -12.77 -14.83
N LYS A 3 11.15 -12.98 -14.75
CA LYS A 3 10.19 -12.71 -15.83
C LYS A 3 9.10 -11.71 -15.44
N ALA A 4 8.94 -11.45 -14.13
CA ALA A 4 7.98 -10.45 -13.64
C ALA A 4 8.49 -9.71 -12.41
N VAL A 5 8.00 -8.48 -12.25
CA VAL A 5 8.08 -7.72 -11.00
C VAL A 5 6.66 -7.35 -10.59
N LEU A 6 6.30 -7.75 -9.37
CA LEU A 6 5.08 -7.31 -8.71
C LEU A 6 5.46 -6.21 -7.71
N LEU A 7 4.71 -5.14 -7.69
CA LEU A 7 4.98 -3.97 -6.83
C LEU A 7 3.77 -3.67 -5.94
N ASP A 8 4.04 -3.23 -4.72
CA ASP A 8 3.02 -2.54 -3.94
C ASP A 8 2.76 -1.13 -4.50
N PHE A 9 1.69 -0.50 -4.07
CA PHE A 9 1.28 0.81 -4.55
C PHE A 9 1.63 1.92 -3.56
N ASP A 10 0.95 1.96 -2.39
CA ASP A 10 1.13 3.01 -1.39
C ASP A 10 2.45 2.83 -0.63
N GLY A 11 3.28 3.86 -0.59
CA GLY A 11 4.62 3.79 0.02
C GLY A 11 5.68 3.19 -0.90
N THR A 12 5.30 2.54 -2.00
CA THR A 12 6.23 1.95 -2.98
C THR A 12 6.28 2.76 -4.26
N LEU A 13 5.19 2.84 -5.01
CA LEU A 13 5.09 3.64 -6.24
C LEU A 13 4.66 5.08 -5.96
N VAL A 14 3.88 5.30 -4.91
CA VAL A 14 3.28 6.57 -4.52
C VAL A 14 3.73 6.94 -3.12
N ASP A 15 4.20 8.17 -2.96
CA ASP A 15 4.43 8.80 -1.67
C ASP A 15 3.09 9.29 -1.11
N ASP A 16 2.62 8.59 -0.10
CA ASP A 16 1.37 8.85 0.60
C ASP A 16 1.56 9.44 2.01
N SER A 17 2.80 9.70 2.41
CA SER A 17 3.14 10.13 3.78
C SER A 17 2.50 11.46 4.16
N ASP A 18 2.60 12.46 3.29
CA ASP A 18 1.93 13.76 3.48
C ASP A 18 0.41 13.65 3.29
N ALA A 19 -0.04 12.77 2.39
CA ALA A 19 -1.45 12.55 2.12
C ALA A 19 -2.17 12.01 3.36
N LYS A 20 -1.60 11.03 4.04
CA LYS A 20 -2.13 10.50 5.31
C LYS A 20 -2.25 11.59 6.37
N LYS A 21 -1.18 12.36 6.59
CA LYS A 21 -1.18 13.45 7.59
C LYS A 21 -2.25 14.49 7.31
N ARG A 22 -2.40 14.90 6.04
CA ARG A 22 -3.43 15.88 5.63
C ARG A 22 -4.83 15.34 5.83
N ALA A 23 -5.09 14.10 5.44
CA ALA A 23 -6.38 13.44 5.64
C ALA A 23 -6.73 13.32 7.14
N GLN A 24 -5.79 12.86 7.96
CA GLN A 24 -5.95 12.76 9.42
C GLN A 24 -6.21 14.13 10.05
N PHE A 25 -5.49 15.16 9.61
CA PHE A 25 -5.67 16.52 10.11
C PHE A 25 -7.03 17.13 9.70
N ALA A 26 -7.49 16.89 8.47
CA ALA A 26 -8.81 17.36 8.00
C ALA A 26 -9.95 16.75 8.83
N VAL A 27 -9.90 15.44 9.08
CA VAL A 27 -10.86 14.75 9.95
C VAL A 27 -10.80 15.29 11.37
N ALA A 28 -9.60 15.45 11.94
CA ALA A 28 -9.42 15.98 13.30
C ALA A 28 -9.97 17.40 13.42
N LYS A 29 -9.76 18.25 12.40
CA LYS A 29 -10.29 19.61 12.34
C LYS A 29 -11.82 19.62 12.36
N PHE A 30 -12.44 18.79 11.52
CA PHE A 30 -13.91 18.65 11.49
C PHE A 30 -14.46 18.23 12.86
N LEU A 31 -13.83 17.23 13.50
CA LEU A 31 -14.25 16.77 14.83
C LEU A 31 -14.03 17.83 15.91
N THR A 32 -12.97 18.64 15.80
CA THR A 32 -12.73 19.76 16.71
C THR A 32 -13.85 20.81 16.62
N GLU A 33 -14.23 21.19 15.40
CA GLU A 33 -15.28 22.17 15.14
C GLU A 33 -16.66 21.67 15.60
N ARG A 34 -16.93 20.37 15.45
CA ARG A 34 -18.23 19.78 15.76
C ARG A 34 -18.40 19.37 17.23
N TYR A 35 -17.34 18.86 17.86
CA TYR A 35 -17.40 18.24 19.19
C TYR A 35 -16.49 18.89 20.23
N GLY A 36 -15.72 19.92 19.87
CA GLY A 36 -14.81 20.62 20.78
C GLY A 36 -13.60 19.80 21.23
N VAL A 37 -13.27 18.67 20.53
CA VAL A 37 -12.09 17.86 20.84
C VAL A 37 -10.80 18.58 20.46
N ARG A 38 -9.65 18.17 21.06
CA ARG A 38 -8.36 18.82 20.82
C ARG A 38 -7.75 18.38 19.49
N LEU A 39 -7.60 19.32 18.54
CA LEU A 39 -7.15 19.09 17.16
C LEU A 39 -5.93 18.17 17.05
N HIS A 40 -4.79 18.57 17.58
CA HIS A 40 -3.55 17.79 17.42
C HIS A 40 -3.62 16.41 18.09
N LYS A 41 -4.19 16.35 19.32
CA LYS A 41 -4.38 15.08 20.01
C LYS A 41 -5.29 14.13 19.22
N THR A 42 -6.33 14.66 18.58
CA THR A 42 -7.24 13.85 17.74
C THR A 42 -6.53 13.38 16.47
N ALA A 43 -5.73 14.24 15.82
CA ALA A 43 -4.95 13.84 14.65
C ALA A 43 -3.93 12.73 14.99
N ASP A 44 -3.21 12.85 16.09
CA ASP A 44 -2.27 11.84 16.59
C ASP A 44 -3.00 10.52 16.90
N MET A 45 -4.19 10.59 17.50
CA MET A 45 -5.01 9.42 17.80
C MET A 45 -5.47 8.70 16.53
N ILE A 46 -5.87 9.44 15.48
CA ILE A 46 -6.22 8.86 14.18
C ILE A 46 -5.01 8.15 13.58
N ALA A 47 -3.83 8.79 13.61
CA ALA A 47 -2.60 8.19 13.09
C ALA A 47 -2.25 6.90 13.83
N GLN A 48 -2.37 6.88 15.15
CA GLN A 48 -2.13 5.71 15.99
C GLN A 48 -3.13 4.58 15.66
N ILE A 49 -4.43 4.88 15.53
CA ILE A 49 -5.45 3.90 15.16
C ILE A 49 -5.16 3.33 13.76
N ASP A 50 -4.77 4.19 12.81
CA ASP A 50 -4.42 3.74 11.45
C ASP A 50 -3.26 2.72 11.51
N GLU A 51 -2.20 2.99 12.29
CA GLU A 51 -1.05 2.07 12.43
C GLU A 51 -1.44 0.77 13.12
N GLU A 52 -2.13 0.83 14.26
CA GLU A 52 -2.58 -0.34 15.01
C GLU A 52 -3.49 -1.26 14.18
N MET A 53 -4.39 -0.68 13.38
CA MET A 53 -5.33 -1.44 12.56
C MET A 53 -4.69 -1.96 11.28
N ASP A 54 -3.74 -1.25 10.67
CA ASP A 54 -2.95 -1.75 9.55
C ASP A 54 -2.16 -3.01 9.97
N GLU A 55 -1.53 -3.01 11.14
CA GLU A 55 -0.83 -4.18 11.67
C GLU A 55 -1.75 -5.38 11.92
N ARG A 56 -3.01 -5.12 12.24
CA ARG A 56 -4.06 -6.15 12.45
C ARG A 56 -4.82 -6.50 11.18
N GLN A 57 -4.48 -5.93 10.02
CA GLN A 57 -5.14 -6.12 8.72
C GLN A 57 -6.63 -5.71 8.76
N ILE A 58 -6.98 -4.72 9.57
CA ILE A 58 -8.32 -4.15 9.65
C ILE A 58 -8.36 -2.91 8.77
N TYR A 59 -8.86 -3.03 7.55
CA TYR A 59 -8.89 -1.95 6.57
C TYR A 59 -10.20 -1.15 6.58
N SER A 60 -11.25 -1.65 7.26
CA SER A 60 -12.53 -0.98 7.38
C SER A 60 -12.39 0.40 8.02
N ARG A 61 -12.75 1.46 7.28
CA ARG A 61 -12.74 2.82 7.82
C ARG A 61 -13.80 3.00 8.89
N ASP A 62 -14.94 2.34 8.76
CA ASP A 62 -16.00 2.38 9.77
C ASP A 62 -15.50 1.87 11.13
N GLU A 63 -14.78 0.74 11.16
CA GLU A 63 -14.19 0.22 12.40
C GLU A 63 -13.15 1.19 13.01
N ARG A 64 -12.35 1.86 12.17
CA ARG A 64 -11.37 2.86 12.64
C ARG A 64 -12.07 4.08 13.24
N TRP A 65 -13.18 4.53 12.64
CA TRP A 65 -13.96 5.64 13.18
C TRP A 65 -14.68 5.24 14.47
N ARG A 66 -15.24 4.05 14.56
CA ARG A 66 -15.84 3.53 15.83
C ARG A 66 -14.82 3.50 16.96
N GLU A 67 -13.60 3.05 16.69
CA GLU A 67 -12.52 3.05 17.70
C GLU A 67 -12.11 4.48 18.09
N LEU A 68 -12.02 5.40 17.12
CA LEU A 68 -11.74 6.82 17.39
C LEU A 68 -12.80 7.44 18.31
N PHE A 69 -14.08 7.27 17.97
CA PHE A 69 -15.18 7.82 18.76
C PHE A 69 -15.21 7.24 20.18
N LYS A 70 -14.96 5.94 20.31
CA LYS A 70 -14.80 5.28 21.60
C LYS A 70 -13.66 5.91 22.43
N ARG A 71 -12.47 6.13 21.85
CA ARG A 71 -11.33 6.77 22.55
C ARG A 71 -11.59 8.24 22.90
N LEU A 72 -12.39 8.92 22.12
CA LEU A 72 -12.81 10.31 22.38
C LEU A 72 -13.98 10.40 23.39
N GLY A 73 -14.62 9.29 23.77
CA GLY A 73 -15.81 9.26 24.62
C GLY A 73 -17.06 9.84 23.94
N LEU A 74 -17.13 9.76 22.60
CA LEU A 74 -18.22 10.24 21.79
C LEU A 74 -19.13 9.08 21.32
N LEU A 75 -20.39 9.37 21.06
CA LEU A 75 -21.30 8.42 20.42
C LEU A 75 -21.01 8.40 18.91
N TYR A 76 -20.82 7.18 18.37
CA TYR A 76 -20.62 6.97 16.96
C TYR A 76 -21.94 6.96 16.20
N ASP A 77 -21.93 7.55 15.02
CA ASP A 77 -23.02 7.58 14.05
C ASP A 77 -22.50 7.19 12.67
N GLU A 78 -23.19 6.32 11.95
CA GLU A 78 -22.75 5.79 10.65
C GLU A 78 -22.73 6.85 9.55
N GLU A 79 -23.65 7.83 9.58
CA GLU A 79 -23.66 8.94 8.60
C GLU A 79 -22.42 9.83 8.78
N ILE A 80 -22.04 10.08 10.05
CA ILE A 80 -20.80 10.78 10.35
C ILE A 80 -19.60 9.94 9.88
N GLY A 81 -19.59 8.65 10.15
CA GLY A 81 -18.54 7.73 9.69
C GLY A 81 -18.34 7.75 8.18
N ALA A 82 -19.42 7.71 7.42
CA ALA A 82 -19.38 7.84 5.96
C ALA A 82 -18.79 9.21 5.53
N SER A 83 -19.25 10.30 6.14
CA SER A 83 -18.74 11.66 5.86
C SER A 83 -17.25 11.79 6.18
N LEU A 84 -16.76 11.19 7.27
CA LEU A 84 -15.35 11.18 7.63
C LEU A 84 -14.52 10.37 6.63
N THR A 85 -15.06 9.27 6.13
CA THR A 85 -14.42 8.43 5.11
C THR A 85 -14.25 9.20 3.80
N ASP A 86 -15.28 9.87 3.33
CA ASP A 86 -15.25 10.70 2.12
C ASP A 86 -14.25 11.86 2.26
N MET A 87 -14.27 12.55 3.40
CA MET A 87 -13.33 13.63 3.71
C MET A 87 -11.90 13.12 3.71
N TYR A 88 -11.63 12.01 4.41
CA TYR A 88 -10.31 11.41 4.51
C TYR A 88 -9.75 11.09 3.13
N PHE A 89 -10.48 10.33 2.31
CA PHE A 89 -9.97 9.91 1.01
C PHE A 89 -9.95 11.04 -0.04
N SER A 90 -10.80 12.04 0.08
CA SER A 90 -10.73 13.24 -0.75
C SER A 90 -9.41 13.99 -0.53
N GLU A 91 -9.03 14.23 0.72
CA GLU A 91 -7.76 14.89 1.06
C GLU A 91 -6.56 14.00 0.74
N TYR A 92 -6.67 12.70 1.00
CA TYR A 92 -5.62 11.73 0.68
C TYR A 92 -5.30 11.72 -0.83
N ALA A 93 -6.33 11.66 -1.68
CA ALA A 93 -6.15 11.64 -3.13
C ALA A 93 -5.52 12.93 -3.67
N ARG A 94 -5.84 14.09 -3.07
CA ARG A 94 -5.27 15.38 -3.48
C ARG A 94 -3.78 15.50 -3.18
N ALA A 95 -3.30 14.86 -2.13
CA ALA A 95 -1.95 15.05 -1.63
C ALA A 95 -0.97 13.94 -2.03
N SER A 96 -1.47 12.76 -2.45
CA SER A 96 -0.63 11.65 -2.94
C SER A 96 0.16 12.04 -4.19
N ARG A 97 1.43 11.64 -4.28
CA ARG A 97 2.32 11.94 -5.40
C ARG A 97 3.15 10.72 -5.76
N LEU A 98 3.52 10.57 -7.03
CA LEU A 98 4.49 9.56 -7.42
C LEU A 98 5.85 9.85 -6.78
N PHE A 99 6.56 8.79 -6.37
CA PHE A 99 7.99 8.93 -6.11
C PHE A 99 8.72 9.30 -7.39
N LYS A 100 9.77 10.12 -7.27
CA LYS A 100 10.50 10.66 -8.43
C LYS A 100 11.11 9.58 -9.34
N ASP A 101 11.42 8.42 -8.77
CA ASP A 101 12.05 7.29 -9.45
C ASP A 101 11.06 6.24 -9.98
N THR A 102 9.77 6.38 -9.69
CA THR A 102 8.73 5.43 -10.09
C THR A 102 8.66 5.26 -11.61
N LEU A 103 8.48 6.35 -12.36
CA LEU A 103 8.34 6.26 -13.82
C LEU A 103 9.61 5.73 -14.49
N VAL A 104 10.77 6.15 -14.01
CA VAL A 104 12.07 5.68 -14.53
C VAL A 104 12.20 4.17 -14.37
N LEU A 105 11.86 3.64 -13.17
CA LEU A 105 11.90 2.20 -12.94
C LEU A 105 10.87 1.46 -13.80
N LEU A 106 9.62 1.92 -13.85
CA LEU A 106 8.57 1.24 -14.61
C LEU A 106 8.92 1.12 -16.10
N HIS A 107 9.40 2.19 -16.73
CA HIS A 107 9.84 2.16 -18.13
C HIS A 107 11.06 1.26 -18.35
N PHE A 108 12.01 1.23 -17.40
CA PHE A 108 13.14 0.31 -17.46
C PHE A 108 12.70 -1.15 -17.41
N LEU A 109 11.79 -1.50 -16.46
CA LEU A 109 11.32 -2.86 -16.24
C LEU A 109 10.39 -3.34 -17.37
N ARG A 110 9.48 -2.49 -17.85
CA ARG A 110 8.49 -2.87 -18.88
C ARG A 110 9.13 -3.42 -20.16
N ARG A 111 10.31 -2.96 -20.50
CA ARG A 111 11.09 -3.45 -21.66
C ARG A 111 11.74 -4.81 -21.43
N ARG A 112 11.69 -5.35 -20.20
CA ARG A 112 12.44 -6.56 -19.77
C ARG A 112 11.57 -7.65 -19.23
N VAL A 113 10.58 -7.27 -18.43
CA VAL A 113 9.75 -8.21 -17.65
C VAL A 113 8.28 -7.78 -17.69
N LYS A 114 7.40 -8.69 -17.29
CA LYS A 114 6.00 -8.36 -17.00
C LYS A 114 5.92 -7.54 -15.71
N LEU A 115 4.93 -6.65 -15.62
CA LEU A 115 4.68 -5.84 -14.43
C LEU A 115 3.34 -6.19 -13.81
N GLY A 116 3.28 -6.19 -12.49
CA GLY A 116 2.04 -6.32 -11.74
C GLY A 116 1.99 -5.39 -10.54
N ILE A 117 0.79 -5.08 -10.09
CA ILE A 117 0.51 -4.44 -8.80
C ILE A 117 -0.18 -5.47 -7.91
N VAL A 118 0.28 -5.58 -6.65
CA VAL A 118 -0.43 -6.31 -5.58
C VAL A 118 -0.49 -5.39 -4.38
N THR A 119 -1.66 -4.82 -4.12
CA THR A 119 -1.90 -3.83 -3.06
C THR A 119 -3.13 -4.20 -2.25
N ASP A 120 -3.19 -3.80 -0.97
CA ASP A 120 -4.34 -4.06 -0.13
C ASP A 120 -5.49 -3.08 -0.41
N THR A 121 -6.72 -3.50 -0.09
CA THR A 121 -7.92 -2.66 -0.14
C THR A 121 -7.81 -1.44 0.78
N ASP A 122 -8.58 -0.41 0.50
CA ASP A 122 -8.80 0.75 1.39
C ASP A 122 -9.98 0.53 2.36
N GLY A 123 -10.56 -0.69 2.37
CA GLY A 123 -11.73 -1.03 3.19
C GLY A 123 -13.06 -0.50 2.65
N VAL A 124 -13.06 0.14 1.49
CA VAL A 124 -14.24 0.57 0.75
C VAL A 124 -14.17 -0.02 -0.65
N PRO A 125 -15.14 -0.85 -1.08
CA PRO A 125 -15.09 -1.52 -2.37
C PRO A 125 -14.87 -0.56 -3.56
N GLY A 126 -13.89 -0.89 -4.41
CA GLY A 126 -13.55 -0.12 -5.62
C GLY A 126 -12.74 1.15 -5.38
N LEU A 127 -12.61 1.63 -4.14
CA LEU A 127 -11.91 2.88 -3.84
C LEU A 127 -10.41 2.79 -4.17
N LYS A 128 -9.74 1.68 -3.84
CA LYS A 128 -8.34 1.46 -4.21
C LYS A 128 -8.13 1.57 -5.72
N ARG A 129 -9.04 0.99 -6.52
CA ARG A 129 -8.96 1.07 -7.98
C ARG A 129 -9.13 2.49 -8.50
N GLU A 130 -10.00 3.29 -7.88
CA GLU A 130 -10.17 4.69 -8.22
C GLU A 130 -8.92 5.52 -7.88
N ARG A 131 -8.30 5.25 -6.73
CA ARG A 131 -7.03 5.87 -6.36
C ARG A 131 -5.90 5.51 -7.32
N LEU A 132 -5.81 4.25 -7.73
CA LEU A 132 -4.86 3.81 -8.75
C LEU A 132 -5.04 4.61 -10.06
N ARG A 133 -6.27 4.77 -10.57
CA ARG A 133 -6.54 5.53 -11.80
C ARG A 133 -6.14 7.01 -11.70
N ARG A 134 -6.28 7.61 -10.53
CA ARG A 134 -5.98 9.04 -10.29
C ARG A 134 -4.55 9.32 -9.85
N SER A 135 -3.77 8.29 -9.58
CA SER A 135 -2.44 8.43 -8.98
C SER A 135 -1.36 8.99 -9.91
N GLY A 136 -1.58 8.94 -11.22
CA GLY A 136 -0.57 9.22 -12.23
C GLY A 136 0.35 8.03 -12.53
N VAL A 137 0.15 6.87 -11.89
CA VAL A 137 0.82 5.61 -12.27
C VAL A 137 0.28 5.18 -13.65
N PRO A 138 1.13 4.93 -14.65
CA PRO A 138 0.70 4.49 -15.98
C PRO A 138 0.22 3.03 -15.92
N LEU A 139 -1.06 2.83 -15.62
CA LEU A 139 -1.64 1.50 -15.37
C LEU A 139 -1.59 0.60 -16.60
N GLU A 140 -1.53 1.16 -17.80
CA GLU A 140 -1.34 0.44 -19.07
C GLU A 140 -0.01 -0.30 -19.18
N LEU A 141 0.96 0.02 -18.32
CA LEU A 141 2.22 -0.72 -18.26
C LEU A 141 2.11 -2.04 -17.49
N PHE A 142 1.02 -2.27 -16.77
CA PHE A 142 0.87 -3.43 -15.91
C PHE A 142 0.06 -4.54 -16.57
N ASP A 143 0.59 -5.74 -16.54
CA ASP A 143 -0.04 -6.96 -17.08
C ASP A 143 -1.09 -7.53 -16.11
N VAL A 144 -0.99 -7.19 -14.82
CA VAL A 144 -1.93 -7.59 -13.77
C VAL A 144 -2.01 -6.54 -12.67
N ILE A 145 -3.21 -6.30 -12.15
CA ILE A 145 -3.46 -5.47 -10.98
C ILE A 145 -4.36 -6.26 -10.03
N VAL A 146 -3.88 -6.51 -8.83
CA VAL A 146 -4.59 -7.22 -7.76
C VAL A 146 -4.79 -6.26 -6.59
N VAL A 147 -6.05 -6.06 -6.22
CA VAL A 147 -6.45 -5.40 -4.98
C VAL A 147 -6.81 -6.51 -3.99
N ALA A 148 -5.87 -6.82 -3.11
CA ALA A 148 -6.04 -7.84 -2.09
C ALA A 148 -7.17 -7.45 -1.11
N GLY A 149 -8.01 -8.40 -0.76
CA GLY A 149 -9.25 -8.16 -0.01
C GLY A 149 -10.46 -7.84 -0.89
N GLU A 150 -10.25 -7.46 -2.18
CA GLU A 150 -11.34 -7.30 -3.15
C GLU A 150 -11.30 -8.41 -4.22
N ASP A 151 -10.13 -8.66 -4.82
CA ASP A 151 -9.93 -9.70 -5.85
C ASP A 151 -9.64 -11.07 -5.24
N THR A 152 -9.21 -11.09 -3.99
CA THR A 152 -8.87 -12.29 -3.22
C THR A 152 -9.56 -12.23 -1.86
N GLY A 153 -9.85 -13.40 -1.28
CA GLY A 153 -10.50 -13.49 0.04
C GLY A 153 -9.60 -13.08 1.22
N SER A 154 -8.39 -12.62 0.96
CA SER A 154 -7.41 -12.23 1.98
C SER A 154 -6.54 -11.07 1.49
N THR A 155 -5.96 -10.36 2.47
CA THR A 155 -5.00 -9.27 2.29
C THR A 155 -3.58 -9.75 2.57
N LYS A 156 -2.57 -8.93 2.30
CA LYS A 156 -1.20 -9.16 2.78
C LYS A 156 -1.19 -9.15 4.32
N PRO A 157 -0.42 -9.99 5.01
CA PRO A 157 0.69 -10.82 4.51
C PRO A 157 0.32 -12.24 4.05
N SER A 158 -0.94 -12.55 3.72
CA SER A 158 -1.29 -13.85 3.13
C SER A 158 -0.57 -14.07 1.80
N ALA A 159 -0.20 -15.32 1.49
CA ALA A 159 0.38 -15.69 0.20
C ALA A 159 -0.64 -15.63 -0.96
N THR A 160 -1.94 -15.63 -0.65
CA THR A 160 -3.02 -15.73 -1.64
C THR A 160 -3.00 -14.63 -2.71
N PRO A 161 -2.87 -13.31 -2.40
CA PRO A 161 -2.82 -12.26 -3.41
C PRO A 161 -1.63 -12.39 -4.37
N PHE A 162 -0.48 -12.83 -3.86
CA PHE A 162 0.73 -13.03 -4.66
C PHE A 162 0.58 -14.22 -5.60
N SER A 163 0.10 -15.35 -5.08
CA SER A 163 -0.16 -16.56 -5.87
C SER A 163 -1.22 -16.31 -6.95
N PHE A 164 -2.27 -15.51 -6.63
CA PHE A 164 -3.28 -15.10 -7.59
C PHE A 164 -2.68 -14.27 -8.74
N ALA A 165 -1.83 -13.28 -8.42
CA ALA A 165 -1.14 -12.48 -9.44
C ALA A 165 -0.23 -13.33 -10.32
N LEU A 166 0.55 -14.26 -9.73
CA LEU A 166 1.41 -15.19 -10.46
C LEU A 166 0.61 -16.09 -11.41
N ALA A 167 -0.52 -16.64 -10.95
CA ALA A 167 -1.40 -17.45 -11.78
C ALA A 167 -1.96 -16.67 -12.98
N LYS A 168 -2.38 -15.42 -12.77
CA LYS A 168 -2.81 -14.52 -13.87
C LYS A 168 -1.72 -14.24 -14.89
N LEU A 169 -0.45 -14.18 -14.45
CA LEU A 169 0.70 -13.97 -15.34
C LEU A 169 1.17 -15.27 -16.00
N GLY A 170 0.73 -16.45 -15.54
CA GLY A 170 1.20 -17.75 -16.01
C GLY A 170 2.66 -18.02 -15.64
N LEU A 171 3.11 -17.60 -14.44
CA LEU A 171 4.49 -17.68 -13.99
C LEU A 171 4.64 -18.50 -12.71
N GLY A 172 5.78 -19.22 -12.62
CA GLY A 172 6.22 -19.79 -11.36
C GLY A 172 6.81 -18.73 -10.43
N PRO A 173 6.67 -18.90 -9.10
CA PRO A 173 7.06 -17.87 -8.12
C PRO A 173 8.56 -17.49 -8.19
N TRP A 174 9.45 -18.46 -8.46
CA TRP A 174 10.89 -18.21 -8.63
C TRP A 174 11.25 -17.34 -9.85
N GLN A 175 10.28 -17.03 -10.71
CA GLN A 175 10.43 -16.18 -11.88
C GLN A 175 10.00 -14.72 -11.60
N ALA A 176 9.57 -14.43 -10.37
CA ALA A 176 9.03 -13.14 -10.00
C ALA A 176 9.73 -12.56 -8.77
N VAL A 177 9.84 -11.23 -8.79
CA VAL A 177 10.29 -10.42 -7.65
C VAL A 177 9.09 -9.63 -7.15
N TYR A 178 8.90 -9.59 -5.84
CA TYR A 178 7.96 -8.67 -5.20
C TYR A 178 8.72 -7.50 -4.56
N VAL A 179 8.21 -6.29 -4.75
CA VAL A 179 8.79 -5.04 -4.23
C VAL A 179 7.73 -4.31 -3.43
N GLY A 180 8.00 -4.06 -2.16
CA GLY A 180 7.13 -3.31 -1.26
C GLY A 180 7.90 -2.39 -0.32
N ASP A 181 7.20 -1.74 0.62
CA ASP A 181 7.79 -0.83 1.61
C ASP A 181 7.54 -1.27 3.06
N LYS A 182 6.57 -2.16 3.32
CA LYS A 182 6.21 -2.62 4.66
C LYS A 182 6.71 -4.04 4.91
N ALA A 183 7.81 -4.19 5.66
CA ALA A 183 8.42 -5.50 5.91
C ALA A 183 7.42 -6.54 6.47
N TYR A 184 6.54 -6.12 7.40
CA TYR A 184 5.57 -7.00 8.04
C TYR A 184 4.41 -7.47 7.14
N ALA A 185 4.06 -6.69 6.13
CA ALA A 185 2.94 -6.99 5.22
C ALA A 185 3.42 -7.63 3.91
N ASP A 186 4.54 -7.15 3.38
CA ASP A 186 5.01 -7.47 2.03
C ASP A 186 5.87 -8.74 1.97
N VAL A 187 6.73 -8.95 2.97
CA VAL A 187 7.73 -10.02 2.91
C VAL A 187 7.15 -11.40 3.21
N PRO A 188 6.39 -11.62 4.31
CA PRO A 188 6.00 -12.99 4.69
C PRO A 188 5.21 -13.70 3.61
N GLY A 189 4.15 -13.05 3.08
CA GLY A 189 3.28 -13.67 2.08
C GLY A 189 3.94 -13.85 0.72
N ALA A 190 4.76 -12.88 0.28
CA ALA A 190 5.50 -13.02 -0.98
C ALA A 190 6.54 -14.15 -0.88
N ARG A 191 7.21 -14.30 0.26
CA ARG A 191 8.14 -15.40 0.53
C ARG A 191 7.43 -16.73 0.63
N GLU A 192 6.28 -16.82 1.32
CA GLU A 192 5.47 -18.03 1.40
C GLU A 192 4.99 -18.47 0.01
N ALA A 193 4.66 -17.50 -0.85
CA ALA A 193 4.35 -17.77 -2.26
C ALA A 193 5.59 -18.22 -3.08
N GLY A 194 6.81 -18.16 -2.53
CA GLY A 194 8.06 -18.58 -3.18
C GLY A 194 8.72 -17.52 -4.07
N MET A 195 8.38 -16.25 -3.88
CA MET A 195 8.96 -15.14 -4.62
C MET A 195 10.24 -14.61 -3.97
N TYR A 196 11.10 -13.96 -4.76
CA TYR A 196 12.18 -13.11 -4.26
C TYR A 196 11.61 -11.79 -3.76
N THR A 197 12.00 -11.37 -2.56
CA THR A 197 11.42 -10.23 -1.86
C THR A 197 12.38 -9.06 -1.76
N VAL A 198 11.90 -7.88 -2.09
CA VAL A 198 12.64 -6.63 -1.98
C VAL A 198 11.83 -5.61 -1.17
N ILE A 199 12.49 -4.94 -0.24
CA ILE A 199 11.93 -3.80 0.47
C ILE A 199 12.65 -2.52 0.04
N VAL A 200 11.87 -1.52 -0.35
CA VAL A 200 12.33 -0.13 -0.50
C VAL A 200 12.19 0.54 0.86
N TYR A 201 13.31 0.96 1.44
CA TYR A 201 13.30 1.61 2.74
C TYR A 201 12.70 3.02 2.61
N ARG A 202 11.56 3.22 3.26
CA ARG A 202 10.86 4.52 3.31
C ARG A 202 10.82 5.09 4.71
N ASP A 203 10.53 4.25 5.69
CA ASP A 203 10.48 4.61 7.11
C ASP A 203 10.64 3.34 7.98
N LYS A 204 10.37 3.45 9.29
CA LYS A 204 10.46 2.34 10.25
C LYS A 204 9.59 1.13 9.92
N ARG A 205 8.53 1.27 9.12
CA ARG A 205 7.69 0.14 8.67
C ARG A 205 8.43 -0.77 7.69
N SER A 206 9.47 -0.24 7.04
CA SER A 206 10.37 -1.01 6.18
C SER A 206 11.35 -1.90 6.96
N GLU A 207 11.50 -1.69 8.27
CA GLU A 207 12.39 -2.47 9.11
C GLU A 207 11.75 -3.81 9.51
N PRO A 208 12.44 -4.95 9.29
CA PRO A 208 11.96 -6.24 9.75
C PRO A 208 12.01 -6.32 11.28
N ARG A 209 10.89 -6.68 11.89
CA ARG A 209 10.76 -6.87 13.35
C ARG A 209 10.94 -8.34 13.80
N SER A 210 10.97 -9.27 12.83
CA SER A 210 11.10 -10.71 13.03
C SER A 210 11.85 -11.35 11.85
N PRO A 211 12.39 -12.58 11.99
CA PRO A 211 13.13 -13.24 10.93
C PRO A 211 12.34 -13.48 9.63
N ASP A 212 11.04 -13.74 9.74
CA ASP A 212 10.14 -13.99 8.59
C ASP A 212 9.87 -12.72 7.78
N GLN A 213 10.08 -11.52 8.38
CA GLN A 213 9.94 -10.22 7.72
C GLN A 213 11.23 -9.73 7.04
N ARG A 214 12.34 -10.49 7.12
CA ARG A 214 13.60 -10.10 6.48
C ARG A 214 13.50 -10.28 4.96
N PRO A 215 13.62 -9.24 4.14
CA PRO A 215 13.62 -9.37 2.69
C PRO A 215 14.93 -10.02 2.21
N ASP A 216 14.93 -10.53 0.97
CA ASP A 216 16.14 -11.01 0.31
C ASP A 216 17.05 -9.82 -0.08
N LEU A 217 16.46 -8.65 -0.34
CA LEU A 217 17.18 -7.43 -0.66
C LEU A 217 16.47 -6.22 -0.05
N MET A 218 17.24 -5.25 0.44
CA MET A 218 16.74 -3.95 0.85
C MET A 218 17.45 -2.86 0.05
N VAL A 219 16.68 -1.90 -0.47
CA VAL A 219 17.19 -0.75 -1.24
C VAL A 219 16.64 0.56 -0.69
N GLY A 220 17.38 1.65 -0.84
CA GLY A 220 16.96 2.97 -0.39
C GLY A 220 16.03 3.69 -1.38
N THR A 221 16.07 3.30 -2.67
CA THR A 221 15.25 3.89 -3.72
C THR A 221 14.87 2.83 -4.75
N LEU A 222 13.74 3.04 -5.46
CA LEU A 222 13.35 2.17 -6.57
C LEU A 222 14.38 2.17 -7.71
N ALA A 223 15.06 3.30 -7.95
CA ALA A 223 16.08 3.41 -8.98
C ALA A 223 17.24 2.41 -8.77
N GLN A 224 17.58 2.09 -7.54
CA GLN A 224 18.65 1.12 -7.23
C GLN A 224 18.33 -0.29 -7.74
N LEU A 225 17.05 -0.65 -7.91
CA LEU A 225 16.66 -1.96 -8.45
C LEU A 225 17.22 -2.21 -9.86
N GLN A 226 17.44 -1.16 -10.65
CA GLN A 226 18.01 -1.28 -12.00
C GLN A 226 19.39 -1.97 -11.98
N PHE A 227 20.14 -1.82 -10.90
CA PHE A 227 21.51 -2.30 -10.76
C PHE A 227 21.65 -3.44 -9.74
N ALA A 228 20.70 -3.54 -8.81
CA ALA A 228 20.77 -4.51 -7.70
C ALA A 228 20.35 -5.94 -8.10
N ILE A 229 19.64 -6.10 -9.20
CA ILE A 229 19.13 -7.37 -9.72
C ILE A 229 19.63 -7.56 -11.16
N LYS A 230 20.02 -8.80 -11.50
CA LYS A 230 20.36 -9.14 -12.87
C LYS A 230 19.08 -9.34 -13.70
N TRP A 231 18.77 -8.34 -14.50
CA TRP A 231 17.60 -8.33 -15.38
C TRP A 231 17.87 -9.02 -16.72
N PRO A 232 16.84 -9.56 -17.39
CA PRO A 232 16.93 -9.96 -18.80
C PRO A 232 17.30 -8.74 -19.68
N GLU A 233 17.83 -9.03 -20.87
CA GLU A 233 18.04 -7.99 -21.87
C GLU A 233 16.71 -7.31 -22.26
N ALA A 234 16.79 -6.04 -22.64
CA ALA A 234 15.61 -5.31 -23.09
C ALA A 234 15.07 -5.93 -24.40
N ARG A 235 13.77 -6.06 -24.46
CA ARG A 235 13.07 -6.43 -25.70
C ARG A 235 13.10 -5.22 -26.65
N LEU A 236 13.43 -5.48 -27.91
CA LEU A 236 13.39 -4.49 -28.99
C LEU A 236 11.96 -4.08 -29.30
#